data_334dec834ee3f4187d19ed58e7631d03
#
_entry.id   334dec834ee3f4187d19ed58e7631d03
#
_cell.length_a   1.000
_cell.length_b   1.000
_cell.length_c   1.000
_cell.angle_alpha   90.00
_cell.angle_beta   90.00
_cell.angle_gamma   90.00
#
_symmetry.space_group_name_H-M   'P 1'
#
loop_
_entity.id
_entity.type
_entity.pdbx_description
1 polymer ?
#
loop_
_entity_poly.entity_id
_entity_poly.type
_entity_poly.pdbx_seq_one_letter_code
_entity_poly.pdbx_strand_id
1 'polypeptide(L)'
;YSLCEYNSLHLHIYYINPYRNMTIQAFSAIIPDVRDDKNKIYQSNEIVFIALVSVICGADTWNEIETFGKTHESYFKTRLPGLTSIPSHDTLSRFFSILDIDWFEECFRLWVDDICRKIPGVVAIDGKAVCDNPHKNSRSKNGVRSKLYIVSAWSVSNGICLGQKKVEEKSNEIKAIPELIKALDLENCIITIDAMGCQKSITKLIIENKADYILCAKDNHETLRDMIEFNLSEETRYYLCHAKRYFEENEGHGRSEYRECVCISAKNLQYFLKGWTGIKTLAMINSIRKTGDKEATMETRYYICLLYTSDAADE
;
A
#
# COMPACT_ATOMS: atom_id res chain seq x y z
N TYR A 1 1.78 5.65 -30.40
CA TYR A 1 0.44 6.11 -30.03
C TYR A 1 0.50 7.59 -29.72
N SER A 2 -0.34 8.40 -30.35
CA SER A 2 -0.28 9.86 -30.22
C SER A 2 -0.98 10.32 -28.94
N LEU A 3 -0.52 11.45 -28.37
CA LEU A 3 -1.16 12.14 -27.22
C LEU A 3 -2.68 12.37 -27.40
N CYS A 4 -3.16 12.36 -28.64
CA CYS A 4 -4.57 12.55 -28.98
C CYS A 4 -5.42 11.29 -28.72
N GLU A 5 -4.86 10.09 -28.86
CA GLU A 5 -5.52 8.82 -28.55
C GLU A 5 -5.53 8.57 -27.03
N TYR A 6 -4.46 9.00 -26.33
CA TYR A 6 -4.37 8.94 -24.87
C TYR A 6 -5.47 9.78 -24.19
N ASN A 7 -5.69 11.01 -24.69
CA ASN A 7 -6.75 11.89 -24.19
C ASN A 7 -8.15 11.39 -24.55
N SER A 8 -8.34 10.73 -25.69
CA SER A 8 -9.63 10.13 -26.09
C SER A 8 -10.01 8.95 -25.22
N LEU A 9 -9.06 8.09 -24.86
CA LEU A 9 -9.29 6.94 -23.97
C LEU A 9 -9.49 7.36 -22.51
N HIS A 10 -8.76 8.37 -22.02
CA HIS A 10 -8.97 8.97 -20.70
C HIS A 10 -10.39 9.55 -20.58
N LEU A 11 -10.86 10.23 -21.62
CA LEU A 11 -12.26 10.69 -21.73
C LEU A 11 -13.25 9.52 -21.80
N HIS A 12 -12.90 8.43 -22.47
CA HIS A 12 -13.76 7.25 -22.59
C HIS A 12 -13.95 6.54 -21.25
N ILE A 13 -12.92 6.44 -20.41
CA ILE A 13 -12.98 5.87 -19.06
C ILE A 13 -13.84 6.75 -18.15
N TYR A 14 -13.71 8.08 -18.22
CA TYR A 14 -14.55 9.01 -17.49
C TYR A 14 -16.02 8.99 -17.96
N TYR A 15 -16.28 8.73 -19.25
CA TYR A 15 -17.65 8.64 -19.81
C TYR A 15 -18.32 7.27 -19.54
N ILE A 16 -17.56 6.20 -19.32
CA ILE A 16 -18.10 4.86 -19.04
C ILE A 16 -18.53 4.73 -17.55
N ASN A 17 -18.19 5.67 -16.69
CA ASN A 17 -18.52 5.60 -15.26
C ASN A 17 -19.66 6.56 -14.82
N PRO A 18 -20.87 6.51 -15.42
CA PRO A 18 -22.04 7.07 -14.78
C PRO A 18 -22.63 6.14 -13.71
N TYR A 19 -22.14 4.90 -13.56
CA TYR A 19 -22.69 3.89 -12.66
C TYR A 19 -21.62 3.35 -11.70
N ARG A 20 -21.71 3.77 -10.47
CA ARG A 20 -21.04 3.22 -9.28
C ARG A 20 -21.27 1.69 -9.24
N ASN A 21 -20.24 0.87 -9.24
CA ASN A 21 -20.10 -0.58 -9.08
C ASN A 21 -19.52 -1.26 -10.34
N MET A 22 -18.27 -0.90 -10.68
CA MET A 22 -17.53 -1.57 -11.75
C MET A 22 -17.30 -3.04 -11.37
N THR A 23 -17.93 -3.97 -12.10
CA THR A 23 -17.73 -5.40 -11.91
C THR A 23 -16.37 -5.84 -12.44
N ILE A 24 -15.88 -7.02 -12.02
CA ILE A 24 -14.65 -7.62 -12.59
C ILE A 24 -14.76 -7.77 -14.10
N GLN A 25 -15.95 -8.11 -14.62
CA GLN A 25 -16.18 -8.18 -16.07
C GLN A 25 -16.01 -6.82 -16.75
N ALA A 26 -16.59 -5.76 -16.16
CA ALA A 26 -16.44 -4.41 -16.71
C ALA A 26 -14.98 -3.95 -16.65
N PHE A 27 -14.27 -4.20 -15.55
CA PHE A 27 -12.85 -3.93 -15.44
C PHE A 27 -12.03 -4.68 -16.49
N SER A 28 -12.24 -6.00 -16.64
CA SER A 28 -11.50 -6.79 -17.63
C SER A 28 -11.75 -6.35 -19.08
N ALA A 29 -12.93 -5.78 -19.36
CA ALA A 29 -13.29 -5.32 -20.71
C ALA A 29 -12.59 -4.00 -21.11
N ILE A 30 -12.14 -3.19 -20.17
CA ILE A 30 -11.42 -1.93 -20.48
C ILE A 30 -9.92 -2.12 -20.69
N ILE A 31 -9.38 -3.31 -20.38
CA ILE A 31 -7.95 -3.60 -20.59
C ILE A 31 -7.67 -3.80 -22.08
N PRO A 32 -6.82 -2.97 -22.71
CA PRO A 32 -6.55 -3.04 -24.13
C PRO A 32 -5.82 -4.31 -24.52
N ASP A 33 -6.13 -4.84 -25.68
CA ASP A 33 -5.43 -5.97 -26.25
C ASP A 33 -4.38 -5.51 -27.26
N VAL A 34 -3.13 -5.48 -26.82
CA VAL A 34 -1.97 -5.05 -27.63
C VAL A 34 -1.49 -6.14 -28.62
N ARG A 35 -2.10 -7.32 -28.62
CA ARG A 35 -1.73 -8.42 -29.52
C ARG A 35 -2.31 -8.21 -30.92
N ASP A 36 -1.61 -8.73 -31.93
CA ASP A 36 -2.12 -8.78 -33.33
C ASP A 36 -3.35 -9.70 -33.41
N ASP A 37 -4.36 -9.28 -34.18
CA ASP A 37 -5.63 -10.01 -34.34
C ASP A 37 -5.48 -11.39 -35.03
N LYS A 38 -4.40 -11.60 -35.73
CA LYS A 38 -4.14 -12.78 -36.55
C LYS A 38 -3.88 -14.03 -35.75
N ASN A 39 -4.24 -14.42 -34.75
CA ASN A 39 -4.07 -15.70 -34.01
C ASN A 39 -4.57 -15.61 -32.58
N LYS A 40 -5.52 -14.71 -32.29
CA LYS A 40 -6.15 -14.61 -31.00
C LYS A 40 -7.15 -15.75 -30.82
N ILE A 41 -6.85 -16.69 -29.94
CA ILE A 41 -7.78 -17.71 -29.46
C ILE A 41 -8.65 -17.16 -28.35
N TYR A 42 -8.05 -16.31 -27.48
CA TYR A 42 -8.70 -15.73 -26.32
C TYR A 42 -8.68 -14.21 -26.42
N GLN A 43 -9.78 -13.57 -26.04
CA GLN A 43 -9.84 -12.11 -25.91
C GLN A 43 -9.12 -11.65 -24.65
N SER A 44 -8.67 -10.37 -24.61
CA SER A 44 -8.00 -9.80 -23.42
C SER A 44 -8.88 -9.87 -22.18
N ASN A 45 -10.17 -9.54 -22.32
CA ASN A 45 -11.12 -9.58 -21.21
C ASN A 45 -11.31 -10.99 -20.62
N GLU A 46 -11.23 -12.04 -21.46
CA GLU A 46 -11.31 -13.43 -21.00
C GLU A 46 -10.09 -13.79 -20.15
N ILE A 47 -8.90 -13.46 -20.65
CA ILE A 47 -7.62 -13.73 -19.95
C ILE A 47 -7.57 -12.98 -18.62
N VAL A 48 -7.88 -11.68 -18.63
CA VAL A 48 -7.84 -10.83 -17.44
C VAL A 48 -8.88 -11.27 -16.41
N PHE A 49 -10.11 -11.56 -16.84
CA PHE A 49 -11.17 -12.02 -15.95
C PHE A 49 -10.80 -13.35 -15.26
N ILE A 50 -10.31 -14.33 -16.02
CA ILE A 50 -9.88 -15.63 -15.47
C ILE A 50 -8.74 -15.44 -14.47
N ALA A 51 -7.74 -14.65 -14.83
CA ALA A 51 -6.59 -14.39 -13.95
C ALA A 51 -7.03 -13.73 -12.63
N LEU A 52 -7.82 -12.66 -12.70
CA LEU A 52 -8.28 -11.93 -11.51
C LEU A 52 -9.13 -12.79 -10.58
N VAL A 53 -10.12 -13.51 -11.12
CA VAL A 53 -10.97 -14.39 -10.31
C VAL A 53 -10.13 -15.48 -9.64
N SER A 54 -9.18 -16.06 -10.38
CA SER A 54 -8.30 -17.10 -9.84
C SER A 54 -7.42 -16.57 -8.70
N VAL A 55 -6.83 -15.37 -8.88
CA VAL A 55 -5.98 -14.73 -7.84
C VAL A 55 -6.82 -14.38 -6.61
N ILE A 56 -8.03 -13.83 -6.77
CA ILE A 56 -8.95 -13.56 -5.66
C ILE A 56 -9.29 -14.84 -4.89
N CYS A 57 -9.35 -15.98 -5.58
CA CYS A 57 -9.59 -17.28 -4.98
C CYS A 57 -8.32 -17.99 -4.47
N GLY A 58 -7.16 -17.32 -4.46
CA GLY A 58 -5.93 -17.78 -3.83
C GLY A 58 -4.92 -18.47 -4.76
N ALA A 59 -5.04 -18.29 -6.07
CA ALA A 59 -4.02 -18.77 -7.01
C ALA A 59 -2.85 -17.76 -7.08
N ASP A 60 -1.62 -18.23 -6.86
CA ASP A 60 -0.41 -17.39 -6.80
C ASP A 60 0.50 -17.53 -8.03
N THR A 61 0.32 -18.58 -8.83
CA THR A 61 1.14 -18.88 -10.00
C THR A 61 0.31 -19.07 -11.27
N TRP A 62 0.92 -18.88 -12.45
CA TRP A 62 0.24 -19.13 -13.72
C TRP A 62 -0.28 -20.57 -13.85
N ASN A 63 0.43 -21.55 -13.30
CA ASN A 63 -0.01 -22.94 -13.27
C ASN A 63 -1.25 -23.14 -12.39
N GLU A 64 -1.31 -22.48 -11.25
CA GLU A 64 -2.46 -22.53 -10.35
C GLU A 64 -3.67 -21.83 -10.96
N ILE A 65 -3.47 -20.69 -11.66
CA ILE A 65 -4.54 -20.00 -12.40
C ILE A 65 -5.11 -20.90 -13.50
N GLU A 66 -4.26 -21.58 -14.28
CA GLU A 66 -4.70 -22.54 -15.28
C GLU A 66 -5.49 -23.70 -14.64
N THR A 67 -4.97 -24.26 -13.54
CA THR A 67 -5.60 -25.38 -12.80
C THR A 67 -6.94 -24.96 -12.23
N PHE A 68 -7.02 -23.80 -11.58
CA PHE A 68 -8.25 -23.23 -11.05
C PHE A 68 -9.26 -22.99 -12.16
N GLY A 69 -8.82 -22.39 -13.26
CA GLY A 69 -9.64 -22.14 -14.44
C GLY A 69 -10.26 -23.42 -14.99
N LYS A 70 -9.47 -24.47 -15.19
CA LYS A 70 -9.93 -25.79 -15.67
C LYS A 70 -10.91 -26.45 -14.69
N THR A 71 -10.66 -26.35 -13.40
CA THR A 71 -11.55 -26.89 -12.38
C THR A 71 -12.91 -26.20 -12.36
N HIS A 72 -12.94 -24.89 -12.66
CA HIS A 72 -14.15 -24.06 -12.67
C HIS A 72 -14.58 -23.62 -14.08
N GLU A 73 -14.25 -24.39 -15.10
CA GLU A 73 -14.49 -24.02 -16.51
C GLU A 73 -15.95 -23.69 -16.81
N SER A 74 -16.88 -24.44 -16.23
CA SER A 74 -18.33 -24.19 -16.40
C SER A 74 -18.75 -22.81 -15.86
N TYR A 75 -18.18 -22.37 -14.74
CA TYR A 75 -18.40 -21.03 -14.21
C TYR A 75 -17.89 -19.96 -15.16
N PHE A 76 -16.65 -20.12 -15.66
CA PHE A 76 -16.06 -19.15 -16.58
C PHE A 76 -16.82 -19.07 -17.90
N LYS A 77 -17.25 -20.20 -18.47
CA LYS A 77 -18.06 -20.22 -19.70
C LYS A 77 -19.44 -19.55 -19.52
N THR A 78 -20.03 -19.64 -18.34
CA THR A 78 -21.28 -18.94 -18.01
C THR A 78 -21.08 -17.41 -17.96
N ARG A 79 -19.94 -16.94 -17.48
CA ARG A 79 -19.62 -15.52 -17.36
C ARG A 79 -19.00 -14.90 -18.60
N LEU A 80 -18.37 -15.72 -19.43
CA LEU A 80 -17.67 -15.37 -20.67
C LEU A 80 -18.22 -16.23 -21.81
N PRO A 81 -19.34 -15.85 -22.41
CA PRO A 81 -20.03 -16.70 -23.43
C PRO A 81 -19.19 -17.02 -24.68
N GLY A 82 -18.12 -16.22 -24.96
CA GLY A 82 -17.18 -16.47 -26.06
C GLY A 82 -16.05 -17.46 -25.74
N LEU A 83 -15.90 -17.83 -24.47
CA LEU A 83 -14.78 -18.64 -24.00
C LEU A 83 -14.89 -20.08 -24.55
N THR A 84 -13.92 -20.47 -25.37
CA THR A 84 -13.85 -21.82 -25.95
C THR A 84 -13.22 -22.83 -24.98
N SER A 85 -12.15 -22.43 -24.33
CA SER A 85 -11.39 -23.23 -23.34
C SER A 85 -10.62 -22.31 -22.36
N ILE A 86 -10.02 -22.88 -21.32
CA ILE A 86 -9.20 -22.11 -20.40
C ILE A 86 -7.80 -21.89 -21.01
N PRO A 87 -7.27 -20.65 -20.98
CA PRO A 87 -5.90 -20.36 -21.42
C PRO A 87 -4.87 -21.17 -20.63
N SER A 88 -3.84 -21.66 -21.29
CA SER A 88 -2.71 -22.31 -20.63
C SER A 88 -1.86 -21.30 -19.85
N HIS A 89 -1.12 -21.77 -18.85
CA HIS A 89 -0.18 -20.95 -18.08
C HIS A 89 0.80 -20.16 -18.97
N ASP A 90 1.26 -20.73 -20.09
CA ASP A 90 2.09 -20.03 -21.06
C ASP A 90 1.37 -18.90 -21.76
N THR A 91 0.09 -19.07 -22.08
CA THR A 91 -0.75 -18.04 -22.71
C THR A 91 -0.98 -16.89 -21.74
N LEU A 92 -1.30 -17.21 -20.48
CA LEU A 92 -1.45 -16.22 -19.39
C LEU A 92 -0.15 -15.44 -19.20
N SER A 93 0.97 -16.13 -18.99
CA SER A 93 2.28 -15.52 -18.79
C SER A 93 2.69 -14.60 -19.94
N ARG A 94 2.51 -15.04 -21.20
CA ARG A 94 2.83 -14.24 -22.39
C ARG A 94 1.94 -13.01 -22.51
N PHE A 95 0.66 -13.12 -22.24
CA PHE A 95 -0.26 -11.97 -22.28
C PHE A 95 0.16 -10.91 -21.26
N PHE A 96 0.34 -11.28 -20.00
CA PHE A 96 0.72 -10.33 -18.96
C PHE A 96 2.15 -9.78 -19.12
N SER A 97 3.05 -10.47 -19.84
CA SER A 97 4.40 -9.97 -20.11
C SER A 97 4.46 -8.84 -21.13
N ILE A 98 3.45 -8.70 -21.98
CA ILE A 98 3.36 -7.65 -23.02
C ILE A 98 2.34 -6.57 -22.70
N LEU A 99 1.62 -6.73 -21.58
CA LEU A 99 0.63 -5.76 -21.13
C LEU A 99 1.32 -4.45 -20.76
N ASP A 100 0.70 -3.32 -21.13
CA ASP A 100 1.12 -2.01 -20.66
C ASP A 100 0.81 -1.91 -19.16
N ILE A 101 1.87 -1.93 -18.35
CA ILE A 101 1.77 -1.96 -16.89
C ILE A 101 1.19 -0.66 -16.36
N ASP A 102 1.60 0.49 -16.89
CA ASP A 102 1.14 1.80 -16.42
C ASP A 102 -0.35 1.96 -16.69
N TRP A 103 -0.82 1.50 -17.85
CA TRP A 103 -2.25 1.47 -18.19
C TRP A 103 -3.05 0.51 -17.28
N PHE A 104 -2.52 -0.68 -17.06
CA PHE A 104 -3.17 -1.67 -16.18
C PHE A 104 -3.29 -1.15 -14.75
N GLU A 105 -2.24 -0.55 -14.21
CA GLU A 105 -2.25 0.06 -12.86
C GLU A 105 -3.27 1.19 -12.77
N GLU A 106 -3.39 2.04 -13.78
CA GLU A 106 -4.38 3.12 -13.81
C GLU A 106 -5.82 2.57 -13.83
N CYS A 107 -6.10 1.58 -14.69
CA CYS A 107 -7.40 0.92 -14.73
C CYS A 107 -7.73 0.21 -13.41
N PHE A 108 -6.74 -0.46 -12.82
CA PHE A 108 -6.89 -1.14 -11.53
C PHE A 108 -7.19 -0.15 -10.42
N ARG A 109 -6.50 0.98 -10.37
CA ARG A 109 -6.74 2.06 -9.41
C ARG A 109 -8.17 2.59 -9.50
N LEU A 110 -8.65 2.87 -10.72
CA LEU A 110 -10.02 3.33 -10.94
C LEU A 110 -11.05 2.31 -10.47
N TRP A 111 -10.79 1.03 -10.71
CA TRP A 111 -11.66 -0.05 -10.25
C TRP A 111 -11.68 -0.18 -8.72
N VAL A 112 -10.52 -0.09 -8.09
CA VAL A 112 -10.38 -0.11 -6.62
C VAL A 112 -11.09 1.10 -6.00
N ASP A 113 -10.92 2.30 -6.54
CA ASP A 113 -11.59 3.52 -6.07
C ASP A 113 -13.13 3.40 -6.14
N ASP A 114 -13.64 2.72 -7.16
CA ASP A 114 -15.08 2.49 -7.31
C ASP A 114 -15.62 1.45 -6.30
N ILE A 115 -14.86 0.36 -6.05
CA ILE A 115 -15.24 -0.69 -5.10
C ILE A 115 -15.11 -0.22 -3.65
N CYS A 116 -13.98 0.39 -3.33
CA CYS A 116 -13.62 0.70 -1.94
C CYS A 116 -14.43 1.85 -1.35
N ARG A 117 -15.27 2.55 -2.15
CA ARG A 117 -16.10 3.65 -1.69
C ARG A 117 -15.61 4.23 -0.37
N LYS A 118 -14.49 4.95 -0.44
CA LYS A 118 -13.92 5.77 0.63
C LYS A 118 -14.37 5.37 2.04
N ILE A 119 -13.94 4.21 2.52
CA ILE A 119 -14.01 3.98 3.94
C ILE A 119 -12.78 4.68 4.51
N PRO A 120 -12.95 5.83 5.17
CA PRO A 120 -11.83 6.48 5.84
C PRO A 120 -11.19 5.50 6.81
N GLY A 121 -9.87 5.49 6.84
CA GLY A 121 -9.17 4.57 7.72
C GLY A 121 -7.66 4.66 7.54
N VAL A 122 -6.96 3.71 8.11
CA VAL A 122 -5.49 3.68 8.03
C VAL A 122 -5.05 3.14 6.66
N VAL A 123 -4.18 3.90 6.00
CA VAL A 123 -3.47 3.50 4.79
C VAL A 123 -1.99 3.37 5.11
N ALA A 124 -1.50 2.14 5.12
CA ALA A 124 -0.10 1.84 5.36
C ALA A 124 0.68 1.86 4.04
N ILE A 125 1.70 2.71 3.94
CA ILE A 125 2.62 2.76 2.80
C ILE A 125 3.92 2.10 3.22
N ASP A 126 4.30 1.02 2.52
CA ASP A 126 5.48 0.21 2.82
C ASP A 126 6.18 -0.26 1.55
N GLY A 127 7.51 -0.33 1.63
CA GLY A 127 8.36 -0.82 0.55
C GLY A 127 8.83 -2.25 0.82
N LYS A 128 8.57 -3.17 -0.11
CA LYS A 128 9.00 -4.56 -0.01
C LYS A 128 9.89 -4.98 -1.17
N ALA A 129 10.96 -5.71 -0.84
CA ALA A 129 11.69 -6.47 -1.84
C ALA A 129 10.85 -7.69 -2.24
N VAL A 130 10.47 -7.78 -3.50
CA VAL A 130 9.85 -8.99 -4.05
C VAL A 130 10.98 -10.00 -4.28
N CYS A 131 10.81 -11.21 -3.77
CA CYS A 131 11.80 -12.27 -3.93
C CYS A 131 12.18 -12.48 -5.40
N ASP A 132 13.46 -12.83 -5.62
CA ASP A 132 14.04 -13.08 -6.92
C ASP A 132 13.09 -13.86 -7.83
N ASN A 133 12.77 -13.30 -8.99
CA ASN A 133 12.11 -14.04 -10.04
C ASN A 133 12.98 -15.26 -10.43
N PRO A 134 12.53 -16.50 -10.21
CA PRO A 134 13.31 -17.68 -10.60
C PRO A 134 13.47 -17.83 -12.12
N HIS A 135 12.72 -17.08 -12.92
CA HIS A 135 12.90 -16.97 -14.35
C HIS A 135 14.09 -16.06 -14.70
N LYS A 136 15.21 -16.48 -14.29
CA LYS A 136 16.52 -16.45 -14.90
C LYS A 136 16.60 -15.88 -16.30
N ASN A 137 17.35 -14.92 -16.45
CA ASN A 137 18.36 -14.68 -17.48
C ASN A 137 18.78 -13.21 -17.55
N SER A 138 18.31 -12.36 -16.67
CA SER A 138 18.97 -11.08 -16.44
C SER A 138 20.10 -11.26 -15.41
N ARG A 139 21.10 -12.09 -15.73
CA ARG A 139 22.40 -11.92 -15.12
C ARG A 139 22.88 -10.55 -15.59
N SER A 140 22.83 -9.56 -14.71
CA SER A 140 23.69 -8.39 -14.83
C SER A 140 25.09 -8.90 -15.18
N LYS A 141 25.80 -8.22 -16.07
CA LYS A 141 27.19 -8.57 -16.46
C LYS A 141 28.12 -8.82 -15.26
N ASN A 142 27.70 -8.48 -14.04
CA ASN A 142 28.45 -8.64 -12.78
C ASN A 142 27.88 -9.72 -11.85
N GLY A 143 26.93 -10.56 -12.27
CA GLY A 143 26.43 -11.67 -11.46
C GLY A 143 25.54 -11.28 -10.27
N VAL A 144 25.24 -9.99 -10.10
CA VAL A 144 24.36 -9.48 -9.02
C VAL A 144 22.90 -9.66 -9.45
N ARG A 145 22.13 -10.41 -8.65
CA ARG A 145 20.69 -10.54 -8.83
C ARG A 145 20.03 -9.20 -8.53
N SER A 146 19.37 -8.60 -9.49
CA SER A 146 18.58 -7.39 -9.23
C SER A 146 17.31 -7.77 -8.46
N LYS A 147 17.16 -7.24 -7.25
CA LYS A 147 15.93 -7.37 -6.48
C LYS A 147 14.92 -6.37 -7.02
N LEU A 148 13.70 -6.82 -7.23
CA LEU A 148 12.57 -5.94 -7.51
C LEU A 148 12.05 -5.39 -6.18
N TYR A 149 11.90 -4.09 -6.07
CA TYR A 149 11.27 -3.43 -4.93
C TYR A 149 9.93 -2.84 -5.36
N ILE A 150 8.93 -2.96 -4.50
CA ILE A 150 7.60 -2.40 -4.72
C ILE A 150 7.22 -1.58 -3.49
N VAL A 151 6.81 -0.33 -3.70
CA VAL A 151 6.14 0.49 -2.68
C VAL A 151 4.64 0.33 -2.90
N SER A 152 3.91 -0.07 -1.87
CA SER A 152 2.46 -0.29 -1.91
C SER A 152 1.75 0.54 -0.85
N ALA A 153 0.52 0.97 -1.16
CA ALA A 153 -0.41 1.60 -0.25
C ALA A 153 -1.53 0.61 0.10
N TRP A 154 -1.55 0.14 1.34
CA TRP A 154 -2.50 -0.84 1.83
C TRP A 154 -3.58 -0.18 2.69
N SER A 155 -4.84 -0.29 2.30
CA SER A 155 -5.98 0.12 3.13
C SER A 155 -6.27 -0.97 4.15
N VAL A 156 -6.03 -0.66 5.42
CA VAL A 156 -6.26 -1.61 6.53
C VAL A 156 -7.75 -1.92 6.69
N SER A 157 -8.60 -0.89 6.59
CA SER A 157 -10.05 -1.03 6.75
C SER A 157 -10.71 -1.83 5.63
N ASN A 158 -10.20 -1.70 4.40
CA ASN A 158 -10.75 -2.40 3.23
C ASN A 158 -10.06 -3.74 2.97
N GLY A 159 -8.88 -4.00 3.55
CA GLY A 159 -8.09 -5.20 3.30
C GLY A 159 -7.58 -5.30 1.85
N ILE A 160 -7.31 -4.17 1.19
CA ILE A 160 -6.91 -4.12 -0.22
C ILE A 160 -5.74 -3.18 -0.46
N CYS A 161 -4.93 -3.47 -1.47
CA CYS A 161 -3.92 -2.57 -1.99
C CYS A 161 -4.59 -1.52 -2.89
N LEU A 162 -4.48 -0.24 -2.51
CA LEU A 162 -5.04 0.88 -3.27
C LEU A 162 -4.20 1.21 -4.50
N GLY A 163 -2.91 0.94 -4.45
CA GLY A 163 -1.97 1.18 -5.53
C GLY A 163 -0.56 0.76 -5.13
N GLN A 164 0.28 0.58 -6.13
CA GLN A 164 1.68 0.19 -5.93
C GLN A 164 2.58 0.84 -6.97
N LYS A 165 3.85 0.98 -6.64
CA LYS A 165 4.86 1.53 -7.54
C LYS A 165 6.12 0.68 -7.51
N LYS A 166 6.55 0.24 -8.68
CA LYS A 166 7.83 -0.44 -8.84
C LYS A 166 8.97 0.56 -8.68
N VAL A 167 10.01 0.17 -7.95
CA VAL A 167 11.26 0.94 -7.83
C VAL A 167 12.46 0.04 -8.13
N GLU A 168 13.45 0.62 -8.81
CA GLU A 168 14.63 -0.16 -9.23
C GLU A 168 15.57 -0.49 -8.08
N GLU A 169 15.64 0.41 -7.08
CA GLU A 169 16.50 0.28 -5.92
C GLU A 169 15.75 0.70 -4.65
N LYS A 170 16.12 0.11 -3.51
CA LYS A 170 15.54 0.47 -2.21
C LYS A 170 15.68 1.98 -1.89
N SER A 171 16.76 2.62 -2.30
CA SER A 171 16.98 4.07 -2.13
C SER A 171 15.96 4.94 -2.86
N ASN A 172 15.24 4.40 -3.85
CA ASN A 172 14.22 5.11 -4.63
C ASN A 172 12.83 5.05 -4.00
N GLU A 173 12.61 4.32 -2.90
CA GLU A 173 11.32 4.27 -2.18
C GLU A 173 10.86 5.68 -1.77
N ILE A 174 11.78 6.53 -1.29
CA ILE A 174 11.49 7.93 -0.92
C ILE A 174 10.90 8.73 -2.09
N LYS A 175 11.29 8.42 -3.33
CA LYS A 175 10.76 9.10 -4.53
C LYS A 175 9.40 8.55 -4.95
N ALA A 176 9.17 7.26 -4.77
CA ALA A 176 7.92 6.60 -5.13
C ALA A 176 6.76 6.95 -4.19
N ILE A 177 7.03 7.16 -2.89
CA ILE A 177 6.01 7.51 -1.90
C ILE A 177 5.22 8.78 -2.29
N PRO A 178 5.86 9.93 -2.63
CA PRO A 178 5.14 11.11 -3.08
C PRO A 178 4.30 10.91 -4.35
N GLU A 179 4.78 10.11 -5.29
CA GLU A 179 4.04 9.80 -6.50
C GLU A 179 2.79 8.98 -6.20
N LEU A 180 2.92 7.99 -5.30
CA LEU A 180 1.81 7.15 -4.86
C LEU A 180 0.76 7.97 -4.09
N ILE A 181 1.18 8.85 -3.16
CA ILE A 181 0.28 9.74 -2.42
C ILE A 181 -0.51 10.65 -3.37
N LYS A 182 0.13 11.19 -4.43
CA LYS A 182 -0.53 12.05 -5.41
C LYS A 182 -1.51 11.31 -6.32
N ALA A 183 -1.24 10.03 -6.60
CA ALA A 183 -2.08 9.22 -7.46
C ALA A 183 -3.35 8.69 -6.79
N LEU A 184 -3.38 8.63 -5.46
CA LEU A 184 -4.47 8.07 -4.67
C LEU A 184 -5.35 9.17 -4.07
N ASP A 185 -6.65 8.89 -3.95
CA ASP A 185 -7.57 9.71 -3.18
C ASP A 185 -7.50 9.29 -1.70
N LEU A 186 -6.74 10.04 -0.92
CA LEU A 186 -6.45 9.76 0.49
C LEU A 186 -7.15 10.73 1.46
N GLU A 187 -8.13 11.51 0.97
CA GLU A 187 -8.87 12.46 1.79
C GLU A 187 -9.55 11.75 2.99
N ASN A 188 -9.35 12.29 4.19
CA ASN A 188 -9.81 11.74 5.47
C ASN A 188 -9.20 10.37 5.86
N CYS A 189 -8.11 9.94 5.23
CA CYS A 189 -7.35 8.77 5.64
C CYS A 189 -6.24 9.14 6.63
N ILE A 190 -5.79 8.16 7.41
CA ILE A 190 -4.60 8.26 8.26
C ILE A 190 -3.47 7.50 7.57
N ILE A 191 -2.46 8.22 7.11
CA ILE A 191 -1.32 7.62 6.41
C ILE A 191 -0.25 7.22 7.40
N THR A 192 0.15 5.96 7.36
CA THR A 192 1.30 5.44 8.12
C THR A 192 2.42 5.05 7.18
N ILE A 193 3.63 5.53 7.47
CA ILE A 193 4.84 5.21 6.71
C ILE A 193 5.94 4.91 7.72
N ASP A 194 6.85 4.01 7.34
CA ASP A 194 8.03 3.71 8.16
C ASP A 194 8.98 4.93 8.26
N ALA A 195 10.06 4.79 9.01
CA ALA A 195 10.98 5.90 9.28
C ALA A 195 11.60 6.52 8.02
N MET A 196 11.75 5.76 6.92
CA MET A 196 12.31 6.28 5.68
C MET A 196 11.37 7.32 5.04
N GLY A 197 10.06 7.14 5.19
CA GLY A 197 9.03 8.07 4.73
C GLY A 197 8.78 9.25 5.69
N CYS A 198 9.41 9.30 6.86
CA CYS A 198 9.32 10.43 7.78
C CYS A 198 10.14 11.60 7.24
N GLN A 199 9.54 12.40 6.34
CA GLN A 199 10.19 13.54 5.67
C GLN A 199 9.29 14.77 5.72
N LYS A 200 9.90 15.98 5.87
CA LYS A 200 9.17 17.25 5.90
C LYS A 200 8.32 17.50 4.64
N SER A 201 8.83 17.10 3.50
CA SER A 201 8.11 17.20 2.22
C SER A 201 6.91 16.26 2.16
N ILE A 202 7.01 15.08 2.75
CA ILE A 202 5.93 14.08 2.79
C ILE A 202 4.82 14.53 3.74
N THR A 203 5.15 15.06 4.93
CA THR A 203 4.13 15.60 5.85
C THR A 203 3.31 16.72 5.20
N LYS A 204 3.98 17.62 4.46
CA LYS A 204 3.31 18.68 3.71
C LYS A 204 2.37 18.12 2.64
N LEU A 205 2.85 17.16 1.84
CA LEU A 205 2.07 16.54 0.78
C LEU A 205 0.84 15.79 1.31
N ILE A 206 0.95 15.10 2.44
CA ILE A 206 -0.18 14.39 3.06
C ILE A 206 -1.28 15.40 3.45
N ILE A 207 -0.90 16.53 4.05
CA ILE A 207 -1.85 17.59 4.43
C ILE A 207 -2.49 18.24 3.20
N GLU A 208 -1.73 18.47 2.13
CA GLU A 208 -2.25 18.99 0.86
C GLU A 208 -3.31 18.04 0.25
N ASN A 209 -3.20 16.73 0.51
CA ASN A 209 -4.19 15.73 0.13
C ASN A 209 -5.30 15.54 1.18
N LYS A 210 -5.42 16.44 2.17
CA LYS A 210 -6.43 16.43 3.22
C LYS A 210 -6.48 15.13 4.03
N ALA A 211 -5.31 14.50 4.20
CA ALA A 211 -5.12 13.29 4.99
C ALA A 211 -4.37 13.61 6.28
N ASP A 212 -4.52 12.73 7.26
CA ASP A 212 -3.75 12.72 8.51
C ASP A 212 -2.54 11.77 8.39
N TYR A 213 -1.60 11.87 9.34
CA TYR A 213 -0.46 10.98 9.36
C TYR A 213 -0.03 10.52 10.76
N ILE A 214 0.60 9.34 10.79
CA ILE A 214 1.41 8.82 11.89
C ILE A 214 2.72 8.32 11.28
N LEU A 215 3.81 9.03 11.50
CA LEU A 215 5.12 8.73 10.93
C LEU A 215 6.13 8.38 12.00
N CYS A 216 6.91 7.31 11.78
CA CYS A 216 7.94 6.86 12.69
C CYS A 216 9.20 7.72 12.53
N ALA A 217 9.69 8.31 13.63
CA ALA A 217 10.96 9.05 13.70
C ALA A 217 12.07 8.12 14.18
N LYS A 218 13.15 8.00 13.40
CA LYS A 218 14.34 7.20 13.72
C LYS A 218 15.61 8.02 13.48
N ASP A 219 16.73 7.34 13.35
CA ASP A 219 18.07 7.92 13.20
C ASP A 219 18.27 8.79 11.95
N ASN A 220 17.39 8.66 10.96
CA ASN A 220 17.38 9.57 9.81
C ASN A 220 16.98 11.01 10.16
N HIS A 221 16.39 11.23 11.35
CA HIS A 221 16.06 12.51 11.95
C HIS A 221 16.40 12.52 13.44
N GLU A 222 17.69 12.35 13.75
CA GLU A 222 18.22 12.23 15.11
C GLU A 222 17.74 13.36 16.04
N THR A 223 17.87 14.61 15.62
CA THR A 223 17.39 15.76 16.39
C THR A 223 15.90 15.69 16.72
N LEU A 224 15.06 15.21 15.78
CA LEU A 224 13.64 15.04 16.00
C LEU A 224 13.39 13.90 16.99
N ARG A 225 14.06 12.76 16.79
CA ARG A 225 13.97 11.59 17.68
C ARG A 225 14.36 11.96 19.10
N ASP A 226 15.52 12.60 19.29
CA ASP A 226 16.05 12.98 20.62
C ASP A 226 15.12 13.97 21.32
N MET A 227 14.55 14.91 20.58
CA MET A 227 13.56 15.84 21.09
C MET A 227 12.29 15.11 21.56
N ILE A 228 11.81 14.12 20.81
CA ILE A 228 10.64 13.31 21.20
C ILE A 228 10.98 12.47 22.42
N GLU A 229 12.13 11.80 22.44
CA GLU A 229 12.61 10.97 23.53
C GLU A 229 12.72 11.78 24.82
N PHE A 230 13.36 12.95 24.78
CA PHE A 230 13.49 13.85 25.93
C PHE A 230 12.12 14.26 26.50
N ASN A 231 11.19 14.68 25.64
CA ASN A 231 9.87 15.16 26.09
C ASN A 231 8.93 14.02 26.54
N LEU A 232 9.22 12.77 26.18
CA LEU A 232 8.47 11.58 26.61
C LEU A 232 9.18 10.78 27.70
N SER A 233 10.35 11.25 28.19
CA SER A 233 11.03 10.65 29.34
C SER A 233 10.17 10.75 30.61
N GLU A 234 10.34 9.81 31.54
CA GLU A 234 9.59 9.79 32.81
C GLU A 234 9.69 11.11 33.59
N GLU A 235 10.89 11.70 33.62
CA GLU A 235 11.16 12.94 34.31
C GLU A 235 10.40 14.12 33.71
N THR A 236 10.40 14.24 32.38
CA THR A 236 9.72 15.33 31.67
C THR A 236 8.20 15.15 31.67
N ARG A 237 7.72 13.92 31.56
CA ARG A 237 6.27 13.60 31.61
C ARG A 237 5.64 13.98 32.94
N TYR A 238 6.36 13.87 34.06
CA TYR A 238 5.88 14.28 35.37
C TYR A 238 5.51 15.78 35.42
N TYR A 239 6.27 16.62 34.73
CA TYR A 239 6.02 18.07 34.66
C TYR A 239 5.04 18.47 33.57
N LEU A 240 4.88 17.66 32.51
CA LEU A 240 3.99 17.93 31.40
C LEU A 240 2.56 17.35 31.57
N CYS A 241 2.04 17.35 32.73
CA CYS A 241 0.73 16.96 33.32
C CYS A 241 -0.40 16.34 32.44
N HIS A 242 -0.20 16.10 31.15
CA HIS A 242 -1.24 15.66 30.22
C HIS A 242 -0.80 14.50 29.28
N ALA A 243 0.19 13.70 29.67
CA ALA A 243 0.56 12.51 28.91
C ALA A 243 -0.54 11.46 29.03
N LYS A 244 -1.07 11.00 27.89
CA LYS A 244 -2.03 9.88 27.81
C LYS A 244 -1.26 8.58 27.60
N ARG A 245 -1.69 7.51 28.28
CA ARG A 245 -1.09 6.18 28.18
C ARG A 245 -2.15 5.16 27.75
N TYR A 246 -1.77 4.29 26.84
CA TYR A 246 -2.57 3.17 26.37
C TYR A 246 -1.74 1.91 26.45
N PHE A 247 -2.38 0.80 26.83
CA PHE A 247 -1.73 -0.49 27.02
C PHE A 247 -2.45 -1.54 26.20
N GLU A 248 -1.68 -2.44 25.60
CA GLU A 248 -2.20 -3.57 24.85
C GLU A 248 -1.36 -4.79 25.17
N GLU A 249 -2.03 -5.92 25.45
CA GLU A 249 -1.41 -7.22 25.64
C GLU A 249 -1.96 -8.19 24.60
N ASN A 250 -1.06 -8.91 23.93
CA ASN A 250 -1.40 -9.92 22.95
C ASN A 250 -0.66 -11.20 23.26
N GLU A 251 -1.40 -12.32 23.35
CA GLU A 251 -0.85 -13.66 23.50
C GLU A 251 -1.27 -14.54 22.33
N GLY A 252 -0.33 -15.28 21.73
CA GLY A 252 -0.62 -16.20 20.66
C GLY A 252 0.61 -16.92 20.13
N HIS A 253 0.44 -18.15 19.67
CA HIS A 253 1.49 -18.95 19.03
C HIS A 253 2.81 -19.06 19.84
N GLY A 254 2.72 -19.18 21.18
CA GLY A 254 3.90 -19.25 22.06
C GLY A 254 4.66 -17.93 22.21
N ARG A 255 4.01 -16.81 21.91
CA ARG A 255 4.55 -15.47 22.03
C ARG A 255 3.62 -14.59 22.84
N SER A 256 4.17 -13.83 23.78
CA SER A 256 3.49 -12.74 24.47
C SER A 256 4.11 -11.40 24.04
N GLU A 257 3.28 -10.42 23.81
CA GLU A 257 3.67 -9.07 23.43
C GLU A 257 2.88 -8.07 24.25
N TYR A 258 3.61 -7.20 24.96
CA TYR A 258 3.07 -6.08 25.70
C TYR A 258 3.49 -4.78 25.02
N ARG A 259 2.55 -3.87 24.81
CA ARG A 259 2.79 -2.55 24.24
C ARG A 259 2.24 -1.46 25.14
N GLU A 260 3.07 -0.45 25.39
CA GLU A 260 2.68 0.81 26.00
C GLU A 260 2.82 1.93 24.97
N CYS A 261 1.75 2.67 24.71
CA CYS A 261 1.78 3.90 23.93
C CYS A 261 1.63 5.10 24.85
N VAL A 262 2.55 6.06 24.75
CA VAL A 262 2.52 7.32 25.50
C VAL A 262 2.47 8.47 24.52
N CYS A 263 1.47 9.35 24.69
CA CYS A 263 1.23 10.48 23.81
C CYS A 263 1.23 11.80 24.58
N ILE A 264 1.82 12.85 23.98
CA ILE A 264 1.77 14.23 24.49
C ILE A 264 1.36 15.20 23.36
N SER A 265 0.72 16.30 23.74
CA SER A 265 0.43 17.39 22.80
C SER A 265 1.72 18.11 22.38
N ALA A 266 1.88 18.33 21.08
CA ALA A 266 3.01 19.10 20.53
C ALA A 266 2.79 20.62 20.58
N LYS A 267 1.70 21.13 21.16
CA LYS A 267 1.31 22.54 21.16
C LYS A 267 2.43 23.47 21.65
N ASN A 268 3.06 23.11 22.75
CA ASN A 268 4.12 23.91 23.37
C ASN A 268 5.52 23.65 22.78
N LEU A 269 5.64 22.72 21.83
CA LEU A 269 6.90 22.29 21.22
C LEU A 269 7.08 22.79 19.79
N GLN A 270 6.16 23.60 19.27
CA GLN A 270 6.14 24.06 17.87
C GLN A 270 7.42 24.79 17.44
N TYR A 271 8.10 25.45 18.37
CA TYR A 271 9.38 26.11 18.09
C TYR A 271 10.45 25.09 17.65
N PHE A 272 10.51 23.93 18.29
CA PHE A 272 11.47 22.85 17.99
C PHE A 272 11.08 22.05 16.74
N LEU A 273 9.80 22.10 16.36
CA LEU A 273 9.24 21.39 15.22
C LEU A 273 9.25 22.24 13.94
N LYS A 274 10.03 23.30 13.89
CA LYS A 274 10.11 24.21 12.75
C LYS A 274 10.45 23.48 11.45
N GLY A 275 9.59 23.69 10.45
CA GLY A 275 9.70 23.06 9.12
C GLY A 275 8.99 21.71 9.00
N TRP A 276 8.45 21.16 10.09
CA TRP A 276 7.50 20.06 10.04
C TRP A 276 6.08 20.62 9.98
N THR A 277 5.27 20.09 9.07
CA THR A 277 3.91 20.61 8.86
C THR A 277 2.91 19.80 9.68
N GLY A 278 2.12 20.50 10.52
CA GLY A 278 0.92 19.98 11.15
C GLY A 278 1.10 19.01 12.32
N ILE A 279 2.31 18.88 12.90
CA ILE A 279 2.49 18.01 14.07
C ILE A 279 1.65 18.52 15.24
N LYS A 280 0.72 17.71 15.72
CA LYS A 280 -0.16 17.98 16.87
C LYS A 280 0.16 17.11 18.07
N THR A 281 0.67 15.89 17.83
CA THR A 281 0.98 14.90 18.86
C THR A 281 2.35 14.30 18.62
N LEU A 282 3.08 14.10 19.71
CA LEU A 282 4.27 13.25 19.77
C LEU A 282 3.91 11.98 20.53
N ALA A 283 4.36 10.83 20.02
CA ALA A 283 4.07 9.55 20.65
C ALA A 283 5.31 8.67 20.77
N MET A 284 5.31 7.82 21.79
CA MET A 284 6.30 6.77 22.01
C MET A 284 5.58 5.44 22.21
N ILE A 285 6.05 4.39 21.56
CA ILE A 285 5.57 3.02 21.75
C ILE A 285 6.71 2.17 22.28
N ASN A 286 6.54 1.65 23.49
CA ASN A 286 7.39 0.63 24.08
C ASN A 286 6.78 -0.73 23.81
N SER A 287 7.51 -1.63 23.17
CA SER A 287 7.07 -3.00 22.89
C SER A 287 7.99 -3.98 23.60
N ILE A 288 7.43 -4.82 24.48
CA ILE A 288 8.14 -5.92 25.12
C ILE A 288 7.61 -7.21 24.51
N ARG A 289 8.52 -8.01 23.95
CA ARG A 289 8.19 -9.27 23.29
C ARG A 289 8.94 -10.44 23.91
N LYS A 290 8.20 -11.46 24.32
CA LYS A 290 8.75 -12.72 24.79
C LYS A 290 8.28 -13.87 23.90
N THR A 291 9.19 -14.74 23.46
CA THR A 291 8.88 -15.89 22.62
C THR A 291 9.41 -17.16 23.29
N GLY A 292 8.50 -18.01 23.79
CA GLY A 292 8.85 -19.23 24.55
C GLY A 292 9.75 -18.92 25.74
N ASP A 293 10.83 -19.69 25.90
CA ASP A 293 11.79 -19.55 27.01
C ASP A 293 12.91 -18.50 26.74
N LYS A 294 12.85 -17.77 25.60
CA LYS A 294 13.84 -16.72 25.30
C LYS A 294 13.66 -15.51 26.19
N GLU A 295 14.77 -14.81 26.43
CA GLU A 295 14.71 -13.51 27.10
C GLU A 295 13.80 -12.54 26.38
N ALA A 296 13.09 -11.71 27.14
CA ALA A 296 12.22 -10.69 26.57
C ALA A 296 13.07 -9.61 25.87
N THR A 297 12.64 -9.23 24.68
CA THR A 297 13.24 -8.11 23.94
C THR A 297 12.38 -6.88 24.09
N MET A 298 13.00 -5.72 24.28
CA MET A 298 12.33 -4.42 24.36
C MET A 298 12.73 -3.56 23.17
N GLU A 299 11.73 -2.94 22.53
CA GLU A 299 11.92 -1.99 21.44
C GLU A 299 11.10 -0.73 21.73
N THR A 300 11.74 0.44 21.60
CA THR A 300 11.09 1.75 21.71
C THR A 300 11.05 2.41 20.33
N ARG A 301 9.89 2.93 19.95
CA ARG A 301 9.68 3.68 18.70
C ARG A 301 9.03 5.02 18.98
N TYR A 302 9.46 6.05 18.26
CA TYR A 302 8.98 7.43 18.39
C TYR A 302 8.19 7.82 17.14
N TYR A 303 7.13 8.61 17.35
CA TYR A 303 6.22 9.00 16.26
C TYR A 303 5.85 10.47 16.34
N ILE A 304 5.62 11.04 15.15
CA ILE A 304 4.96 12.33 14.97
C ILE A 304 3.59 12.10 14.35
N CYS A 305 2.58 12.82 14.84
CA CYS A 305 1.20 12.63 14.39
C CYS A 305 0.53 13.99 14.12
N LEU A 306 -0.31 14.02 13.08
CA LEU A 306 -1.21 15.14 12.83
C LEU A 306 -2.49 15.03 13.68
N LEU A 307 -2.84 13.83 14.13
CA LEU A 307 -4.00 13.59 15.00
C LEU A 307 -3.84 14.30 16.34
N TYR A 308 -4.92 14.81 16.88
CA TYR A 308 -4.93 15.29 18.25
C TYR A 308 -4.85 14.10 19.22
N THR A 309 -4.13 14.26 20.32
CA THR A 309 -4.41 13.47 21.52
C THR A 309 -5.84 13.83 21.89
N SER A 310 -6.78 12.91 21.75
CA SER A 310 -8.18 13.21 21.95
C SER A 310 -8.36 13.88 23.32
N ASP A 311 -8.64 15.20 23.35
CA ASP A 311 -9.16 15.91 24.51
C ASP A 311 -10.60 15.49 24.80
N ALA A 312 -11.12 14.57 23.99
CA ALA A 312 -12.47 13.98 24.09
C ALA A 312 -12.70 13.12 25.35
N ALA A 313 -11.78 13.18 26.31
CA ALA A 313 -11.97 12.56 27.63
C ALA A 313 -12.23 13.61 28.73
N ASP A 314 -12.23 14.89 28.39
CA ASP A 314 -12.41 15.99 29.35
C ASP A 314 -13.73 16.77 29.10
N GLU A 315 -14.65 16.28 28.24
CA GLU A 315 -16.05 16.74 28.13
C GLU A 315 -17.01 15.74 28.75
#